data_b3c0443eb301cfdaed5ed9a5caafc031
#
_entry.id   b3c0443eb301cfdaed5ed9a5caafc031
#
_cell.length_a   1.000
_cell.length_b   1.000
_cell.length_c   1.000
_cell.angle_alpha   90.00
_cell.angle_beta   90.00
_cell.angle_gamma   90.00
#
_symmetry.space_group_name_H-M   'P 1'
#
loop_
_entity.id
_entity.type
_entity.pdbx_description
1 polymer ?
#
loop_
_entity_poly.entity_id
_entity_poly.type
_entity_poly.pdbx_seq_one_letter_code
_entity_poly.pdbx_strand_id
1 'polypeptide(L)'
;MKRLTMLMFLLLPLVLYGEDLPFQGVVGKVIDGDTIELKSGELVRYIGIDAPETEYSRKKQPQAFGKEATEANRRLVEGKTVRFEYDKQVKDDNNRLLAYVYIGETFVNGELVRKGFALYSPFSPNKSKNILLLQCENEARKNKLGIWALPLRNPSKEYLASKAGKEGIIKKFHLLECPHARRIDARNKVIFSSIDEALDDGYRPCRICNPLERHNH
;
A
#
# COMPACT_ATOMS: atom_id res chain seq x y z
N MET A 1 36.11 57.17 34.18
CA MET A 1 35.03 56.25 34.59
C MET A 1 34.45 55.61 33.33
N LYS A 2 34.83 54.36 33.03
CA LYS A 2 34.32 53.59 31.84
C LYS A 2 33.10 52.78 32.28
N ARG A 3 31.92 53.09 31.66
CA ARG A 3 30.69 52.31 31.90
C ARG A 3 30.75 51.01 31.08
N LEU A 4 30.76 49.87 31.77
CA LEU A 4 30.72 48.56 31.22
C LEU A 4 29.24 48.21 30.98
N THR A 5 28.79 48.18 29.72
CA THR A 5 27.44 47.76 29.35
C THR A 5 27.42 46.25 29.26
N MET A 6 26.78 45.58 30.19
CA MET A 6 26.62 44.15 30.24
C MET A 6 25.45 43.76 29.32
N LEU A 7 25.76 43.14 28.17
CA LEU A 7 24.78 42.63 27.21
C LEU A 7 24.29 41.29 27.72
N MET A 8 23.06 41.25 28.23
CA MET A 8 22.41 40.02 28.71
C MET A 8 21.83 39.29 27.48
N PHE A 9 22.50 38.25 27.04
CA PHE A 9 21.98 37.33 26.02
C PHE A 9 20.83 36.52 26.61
N LEU A 10 19.60 36.81 26.19
CA LEU A 10 18.42 36.00 26.48
C LEU A 10 18.50 34.73 25.62
N LEU A 11 18.95 33.62 26.19
CA LEU A 11 18.84 32.28 25.56
C LEU A 11 17.36 31.87 25.62
N LEU A 12 16.62 32.15 24.52
CA LEU A 12 15.32 31.50 24.32
C LEU A 12 15.55 30.00 24.12
N PRO A 13 14.89 29.11 24.91
CA PRO A 13 14.93 27.69 24.63
C PRO A 13 14.27 27.44 23.27
N LEU A 14 15.05 26.89 22.33
CA LEU A 14 14.53 26.37 21.06
C LEU A 14 13.71 25.11 21.40
N VAL A 15 12.41 25.28 21.57
CA VAL A 15 11.48 24.14 21.69
C VAL A 15 11.42 23.49 20.32
N LEU A 16 12.18 22.41 20.14
CA LEU A 16 12.02 21.49 19.02
C LEU A 16 10.67 20.81 19.18
N TYR A 17 9.65 21.34 18.51
CA TYR A 17 8.39 20.62 18.28
C TYR A 17 8.72 19.45 17.34
N GLY A 18 9.04 18.29 17.91
CA GLY A 18 8.89 17.04 17.20
C GLY A 18 7.39 16.86 16.92
N GLU A 19 6.98 16.67 15.65
CA GLU A 19 5.59 16.30 15.37
C GLU A 19 5.33 14.95 16.08
N ASP A 20 4.54 14.99 17.15
CA ASP A 20 4.09 13.77 17.84
C ASP A 20 3.13 13.03 16.91
N LEU A 21 3.57 11.86 16.45
CA LEU A 21 2.73 10.99 15.61
C LEU A 21 1.54 10.49 16.44
N PRO A 22 0.29 10.61 15.94
CA PRO A 22 -0.87 10.14 16.68
C PRO A 22 -0.80 8.62 16.88
N PHE A 23 -0.93 8.17 18.12
CA PHE A 23 -1.02 6.74 18.45
C PHE A 23 -2.36 6.15 18.02
N GLN A 24 -3.42 6.94 18.04
CA GLN A 24 -4.78 6.60 17.65
C GLN A 24 -5.53 7.80 17.09
N GLY A 25 -6.63 7.54 16.38
CA GLY A 25 -7.49 8.60 15.86
C GLY A 25 -8.88 8.10 15.52
N VAL A 26 -9.86 9.01 15.48
CA VAL A 26 -11.22 8.69 15.03
C VAL A 26 -11.26 8.86 13.51
N VAL A 27 -11.68 7.81 12.80
CA VAL A 27 -11.86 7.87 11.34
C VAL A 27 -13.05 8.76 11.02
N GLY A 28 -12.82 9.86 10.29
CA GLY A 28 -13.85 10.77 9.81
C GLY A 28 -14.46 10.31 8.50
N LYS A 29 -13.60 9.82 7.58
CA LYS A 29 -13.99 9.41 6.23
C LYS A 29 -13.05 8.32 5.69
N VAL A 30 -13.60 7.39 4.94
CA VAL A 30 -12.83 6.45 4.12
C VAL A 30 -12.71 7.02 2.70
N ILE A 31 -11.47 7.18 2.23
CA ILE A 31 -11.16 7.73 0.90
C ILE A 31 -11.26 6.61 -0.15
N ASP A 32 -10.60 5.48 0.13
CA ASP A 32 -10.58 4.29 -0.72
C ASP A 32 -10.30 3.01 0.12
N GLY A 33 -10.00 1.90 -0.55
CA GLY A 33 -9.79 0.61 0.10
C GLY A 33 -8.57 0.53 1.03
N ASP A 34 -7.66 1.53 1.02
CA ASP A 34 -6.44 1.52 1.82
C ASP A 34 -6.00 2.91 2.31
N THR A 35 -6.91 3.89 2.24
CA THR A 35 -6.66 5.27 2.69
C THR A 35 -7.85 5.81 3.46
N ILE A 36 -7.59 6.39 4.62
CA ILE A 36 -8.58 7.03 5.48
C ILE A 36 -8.19 8.48 5.80
N GLU A 37 -9.18 9.28 6.17
CA GLU A 37 -9.04 10.61 6.75
C GLU A 37 -9.53 10.58 8.20
N LEU A 38 -8.73 11.08 9.12
CA LEU A 38 -9.11 11.23 10.52
C LEU A 38 -10.00 12.46 10.70
N LYS A 39 -10.79 12.49 11.78
CA LYS A 39 -11.55 13.69 12.15
C LYS A 39 -10.66 14.91 12.43
N SER A 40 -9.40 14.69 12.78
CA SER A 40 -8.36 15.70 12.96
C SER A 40 -7.78 16.23 11.64
N GLY A 41 -8.10 15.60 10.50
CA GLY A 41 -7.73 16.04 9.14
C GLY A 41 -6.54 15.30 8.53
N GLU A 42 -5.82 14.44 9.28
CA GLU A 42 -4.70 13.69 8.73
C GLU A 42 -5.18 12.57 7.81
N LEU A 43 -4.48 12.41 6.68
CA LEU A 43 -4.64 11.28 5.80
C LEU A 43 -3.70 10.14 6.25
N VAL A 44 -4.25 8.92 6.34
CA VAL A 44 -3.48 7.71 6.68
C VAL A 44 -3.57 6.73 5.53
N ARG A 45 -2.42 6.39 4.93
CA ARG A 45 -2.25 5.34 3.93
C ARG A 45 -1.77 4.07 4.62
N TYR A 46 -2.46 2.98 4.36
CA TYR A 46 -2.15 1.69 4.97
C TYR A 46 -0.84 1.10 4.40
N ILE A 47 0.10 0.75 5.27
CA ILE A 47 1.37 0.15 4.87
C ILE A 47 1.14 -1.27 4.35
N GLY A 48 1.87 -1.62 3.29
CA GLY A 48 2.03 -3.00 2.82
C GLY A 48 0.86 -3.55 2.02
N ILE A 49 -0.15 -2.73 1.70
CA ILE A 49 -1.29 -3.11 0.87
C ILE A 49 -1.56 -2.11 -0.25
N ASP A 50 -2.24 -2.58 -1.31
CA ASP A 50 -2.65 -1.78 -2.47
C ASP A 50 -4.06 -2.23 -2.86
N ALA A 51 -5.05 -1.40 -2.59
CA ALA A 51 -6.43 -1.66 -2.94
C ALA A 51 -6.72 -1.22 -4.38
N PRO A 52 -7.68 -1.85 -5.07
CA PRO A 52 -8.16 -1.37 -6.36
C PRO A 52 -8.70 0.05 -6.25
N GLU A 53 -8.38 0.87 -7.26
CA GLU A 53 -8.76 2.29 -7.30
C GLU A 53 -10.26 2.47 -7.57
N THR A 54 -10.86 3.48 -6.93
CA THR A 54 -12.24 3.90 -7.18
C THR A 54 -12.31 5.02 -8.21
N GLU A 55 -13.51 5.37 -8.67
CA GLU A 55 -13.76 6.45 -9.62
C GLU A 55 -13.28 7.84 -9.14
N TYR A 56 -13.05 7.99 -7.85
CA TYR A 56 -12.66 9.28 -7.24
C TYR A 56 -11.15 9.55 -7.22
N SER A 57 -10.32 8.62 -7.67
CA SER A 57 -8.89 8.82 -7.78
C SER A 57 -8.55 9.68 -9.02
N ARG A 58 -8.08 10.90 -8.80
CA ARG A 58 -7.87 11.93 -9.86
C ARG A 58 -6.88 11.53 -10.97
N LYS A 59 -6.18 10.40 -10.87
CA LYS A 59 -5.09 10.02 -11.80
C LYS A 59 -5.20 8.59 -12.33
N LYS A 60 -6.20 7.80 -11.92
CA LYS A 60 -6.29 6.39 -12.31
C LYS A 60 -7.73 6.06 -12.73
N GLN A 61 -7.83 5.24 -13.77
CA GLN A 61 -9.11 4.66 -14.18
C GLN A 61 -9.67 3.78 -13.06
N PRO A 62 -10.99 3.74 -12.89
CA PRO A 62 -11.63 2.83 -11.96
C PRO A 62 -11.19 1.39 -12.25
N GLN A 63 -10.86 0.67 -11.19
CA GLN A 63 -10.50 -0.73 -11.27
C GLN A 63 -11.66 -1.60 -10.80
N ALA A 64 -11.77 -2.81 -11.35
CA ALA A 64 -12.69 -3.81 -10.83
C ALA A 64 -12.48 -3.99 -9.33
N PHE A 65 -13.57 -4.09 -8.58
CA PHE A 65 -13.56 -4.29 -7.12
C PHE A 65 -13.14 -3.06 -6.28
N GLY A 66 -12.95 -1.89 -6.88
CA GLY A 66 -12.57 -0.69 -6.12
C GLY A 66 -13.65 -0.21 -5.16
N LYS A 67 -14.92 -0.22 -5.61
CA LYS A 67 -16.07 0.17 -4.77
C LYS A 67 -16.27 -0.81 -3.61
N GLU A 68 -16.14 -2.10 -3.86
CA GLU A 68 -16.24 -3.15 -2.86
C GLU A 68 -15.14 -3.05 -1.82
N ALA A 69 -13.90 -2.78 -2.25
CA ALA A 69 -12.76 -2.57 -1.36
C ALA A 69 -12.97 -1.34 -0.46
N THR A 70 -13.42 -0.23 -1.03
CA THR A 70 -13.73 1.00 -0.27
C THR A 70 -14.84 0.76 0.74
N GLU A 71 -15.92 0.07 0.34
CA GLU A 71 -17.04 -0.24 1.23
C GLU A 71 -16.64 -1.21 2.33
N ALA A 72 -15.78 -2.19 2.03
CA ALA A 72 -15.23 -3.10 3.03
C ALA A 72 -14.40 -2.35 4.09
N ASN A 73 -13.52 -1.44 3.65
CA ASN A 73 -12.77 -0.59 4.56
C ASN A 73 -13.70 0.30 5.40
N ARG A 74 -14.72 0.91 4.78
CA ARG A 74 -15.70 1.74 5.46
C ARG A 74 -16.41 1.01 6.60
N ARG A 75 -16.92 -0.19 6.36
CA ARG A 75 -17.58 -1.03 7.39
C ARG A 75 -16.63 -1.39 8.54
N LEU A 76 -15.35 -1.56 8.25
CA LEU A 76 -14.37 -1.86 9.28
C LEU A 76 -14.08 -0.66 10.18
N VAL A 77 -13.86 0.54 9.60
CA VAL A 77 -13.19 1.62 10.33
C VAL A 77 -13.96 2.94 10.44
N GLU A 78 -14.89 3.26 9.53
CA GLU A 78 -15.52 4.60 9.53
C GLU A 78 -16.27 4.91 10.82
N GLY A 79 -16.06 6.09 11.37
CA GLY A 79 -16.63 6.53 12.64
C GLY A 79 -16.01 5.93 13.89
N LYS A 80 -15.09 4.97 13.75
CA LYS A 80 -14.47 4.26 14.88
C LYS A 80 -13.11 4.84 15.24
N THR A 81 -12.66 4.57 16.47
CA THR A 81 -11.28 4.85 16.88
C THR A 81 -10.38 3.72 16.40
N VAL A 82 -9.34 4.07 15.67
CA VAL A 82 -8.30 3.15 15.19
C VAL A 82 -6.98 3.47 15.87
N ARG A 83 -6.17 2.44 16.10
CA ARG A 83 -4.80 2.54 16.62
C ARG A 83 -3.81 2.37 15.48
N PHE A 84 -2.69 3.08 15.56
CA PHE A 84 -1.62 3.06 14.56
C PHE A 84 -0.37 2.38 15.10
N GLU A 85 0.25 1.57 14.26
CA GLU A 85 1.60 1.07 14.43
C GLU A 85 2.44 1.56 13.25
N TYR A 86 3.47 2.33 13.54
CA TYR A 86 4.38 2.90 12.53
C TYR A 86 5.56 1.96 12.28
N ASP A 87 6.20 2.12 11.12
CA ASP A 87 7.44 1.45 10.78
C ASP A 87 8.51 2.53 10.49
N LYS A 88 9.56 2.20 9.75
CA LYS A 88 10.73 3.06 9.52
C LYS A 88 10.41 4.38 8.84
N GLN A 89 9.53 4.38 7.86
CA GLN A 89 9.03 5.59 7.19
C GLN A 89 7.61 5.84 7.66
N VAL A 90 7.38 7.02 8.22
CA VAL A 90 6.11 7.41 8.86
C VAL A 90 5.23 8.29 7.99
N LYS A 91 5.78 8.91 6.94
CA LYS A 91 5.03 9.71 5.95
C LYS A 91 5.50 9.39 4.54
N ASP A 92 4.59 9.51 3.58
CA ASP A 92 4.91 9.42 2.16
C ASP A 92 5.19 10.82 1.54
N ASP A 93 5.52 10.84 0.23
CA ASP A 93 5.82 12.07 -0.52
C ASP A 93 4.60 13.02 -0.63
N ASN A 94 3.39 12.55 -0.34
CA ASN A 94 2.16 13.34 -0.30
C ASN A 94 1.79 13.77 1.13
N ASN A 95 2.70 13.65 2.08
CA ASN A 95 2.52 13.98 3.50
C ASN A 95 1.42 13.15 4.22
N ARG A 96 1.00 11.99 3.66
CA ARG A 96 0.09 11.08 4.32
C ARG A 96 0.86 10.26 5.36
N LEU A 97 0.26 10.04 6.53
CA LEU A 97 0.78 9.10 7.53
C LEU A 97 0.80 7.69 6.93
N LEU A 98 1.90 6.97 7.15
CA LEU A 98 2.05 5.57 6.78
C LEU A 98 1.92 4.71 8.05
N ALA A 99 0.88 3.89 8.14
CA ALA A 99 0.63 3.10 9.33
C ALA A 99 0.06 1.70 9.02
N TYR A 100 0.34 0.78 9.93
CA TYR A 100 -0.48 -0.41 10.14
C TYR A 100 -1.62 -0.03 11.07
N VAL A 101 -2.85 -0.36 10.67
CA VAL A 101 -4.08 0.12 11.31
C VAL A 101 -4.78 -1.02 12.03
N TYR A 102 -5.24 -0.74 13.26
CA TYR A 102 -5.91 -1.71 14.12
C TYR A 102 -7.22 -1.17 14.67
N ILE A 103 -8.20 -2.05 14.79
CA ILE A 103 -9.42 -1.86 15.58
C ILE A 103 -9.47 -2.94 16.66
N GLY A 104 -9.33 -2.55 17.93
CA GLY A 104 -9.06 -3.53 18.97
C GLY A 104 -7.87 -4.40 18.59
N GLU A 105 -8.06 -5.72 18.56
CA GLU A 105 -7.04 -6.69 18.15
C GLU A 105 -7.03 -6.97 16.63
N THR A 106 -8.00 -6.43 15.88
CA THR A 106 -8.11 -6.70 14.44
C THR A 106 -7.10 -5.87 13.64
N PHE A 107 -6.18 -6.53 12.96
CA PHE A 107 -5.26 -5.93 12.01
C PHE A 107 -5.96 -5.64 10.68
N VAL A 108 -6.40 -4.39 10.48
CA VAL A 108 -7.24 -3.95 9.35
C VAL A 108 -6.59 -4.22 8.00
N ASN A 109 -5.29 -3.87 7.85
CA ASN A 109 -4.54 -4.12 6.60
C ASN A 109 -4.57 -5.60 6.23
N GLY A 110 -4.32 -6.49 7.20
CA GLY A 110 -4.33 -7.94 6.99
C GLY A 110 -5.72 -8.47 6.67
N GLU A 111 -6.75 -7.94 7.30
CA GLU A 111 -8.13 -8.36 7.08
C GLU A 111 -8.61 -8.00 5.66
N LEU A 112 -8.27 -6.82 5.16
CA LEU A 112 -8.57 -6.41 3.78
C LEU A 112 -7.87 -7.31 2.76
N VAL A 113 -6.60 -7.67 2.99
CA VAL A 113 -5.85 -8.59 2.12
C VAL A 113 -6.42 -10.01 2.20
N ARG A 114 -6.70 -10.52 3.40
CA ARG A 114 -7.23 -11.88 3.62
C ARG A 114 -8.56 -12.11 2.92
N LYS A 115 -9.39 -11.07 2.86
CA LYS A 115 -10.69 -11.11 2.16
C LYS A 115 -10.61 -10.77 0.68
N GLY A 116 -9.41 -10.47 0.16
CA GLY A 116 -9.17 -10.13 -1.24
C GLY A 116 -9.69 -8.75 -1.64
N PHE A 117 -9.83 -7.80 -0.68
CA PHE A 117 -10.16 -6.40 -0.96
C PHE A 117 -8.92 -5.55 -1.28
N ALA A 118 -7.73 -6.04 -0.97
CA ALA A 118 -6.47 -5.43 -1.31
C ALA A 118 -5.42 -6.49 -1.65
N LEU A 119 -4.41 -6.11 -2.42
CA LEU A 119 -3.23 -6.92 -2.70
C LEU A 119 -2.16 -6.64 -1.65
N TYR A 120 -1.37 -7.66 -1.29
CA TYR A 120 -0.12 -7.41 -0.61
C TYR A 120 0.82 -6.62 -1.53
N SER A 121 1.29 -5.47 -1.07
CA SER A 121 2.19 -4.58 -1.81
C SER A 121 3.36 -4.18 -0.92
N PRO A 122 4.46 -4.95 -0.92
CA PRO A 122 5.60 -4.65 -0.07
C PRO A 122 6.14 -3.26 -0.38
N PHE A 123 6.38 -2.48 0.66
CA PHE A 123 6.86 -1.12 0.57
C PHE A 123 8.16 -0.96 1.38
N SER A 124 9.27 -0.67 0.71
CA SER A 124 10.54 -0.38 1.39
C SER A 124 10.57 1.09 1.82
N PRO A 125 11.03 1.40 3.06
CA PRO A 125 11.70 0.53 4.02
C PRO A 125 10.77 -0.22 5.01
N ASN A 126 9.45 -0.03 4.93
CA ASN A 126 8.45 -0.56 5.85
C ASN A 126 8.19 -2.04 5.57
N LYS A 127 8.61 -2.94 6.46
CA LYS A 127 8.61 -4.38 6.21
C LYS A 127 8.13 -5.24 7.39
N SER A 128 7.84 -4.64 8.54
CA SER A 128 7.62 -5.39 9.79
C SER A 128 6.48 -6.40 9.71
N LYS A 129 5.45 -6.17 8.89
CA LYS A 129 4.30 -7.07 8.71
C LYS A 129 4.27 -7.80 7.36
N ASN A 130 5.36 -7.77 6.58
CA ASN A 130 5.38 -8.36 5.22
C ASN A 130 5.00 -9.84 5.20
N ILE A 131 5.55 -10.65 6.12
CA ILE A 131 5.26 -12.09 6.19
C ILE A 131 3.79 -12.33 6.47
N LEU A 132 3.21 -11.61 7.43
CA LEU A 132 1.80 -11.72 7.78
C LEU A 132 0.88 -11.32 6.62
N LEU A 133 1.18 -10.22 5.93
CA LEU A 133 0.40 -9.76 4.78
C LEU A 133 0.49 -10.72 3.60
N LEU A 134 1.66 -11.31 3.34
CA LEU A 134 1.82 -12.35 2.33
C LEU A 134 1.00 -13.61 2.66
N GLN A 135 0.96 -14.03 3.93
CA GLN A 135 0.11 -15.14 4.38
C GLN A 135 -1.37 -14.84 4.14
N CYS A 136 -1.83 -13.61 4.47
CA CYS A 136 -3.20 -13.18 4.21
C CYS A 136 -3.54 -13.22 2.70
N GLU A 137 -2.63 -12.78 1.83
CA GLU A 137 -2.83 -12.85 0.37
C GLU A 137 -2.91 -14.29 -0.12
N ASN A 138 -2.05 -15.18 0.37
CA ASN A 138 -2.07 -16.59 -0.01
C ASN A 138 -3.37 -17.28 0.42
N GLU A 139 -3.92 -16.92 1.60
CA GLU A 139 -5.23 -17.39 2.03
C GLU A 139 -6.35 -16.91 1.08
N ALA A 140 -6.35 -15.63 0.71
CA ALA A 140 -7.32 -15.05 -0.21
C ALA A 140 -7.26 -15.72 -1.60
N ARG A 141 -6.05 -15.93 -2.14
CA ARG A 141 -5.81 -16.59 -3.43
C ARG A 141 -6.32 -18.04 -3.41
N LYS A 142 -5.91 -18.81 -2.41
CA LYS A 142 -6.30 -20.24 -2.25
C LYS A 142 -7.82 -20.41 -2.18
N ASN A 143 -8.50 -19.49 -1.50
CA ASN A 143 -9.95 -19.54 -1.30
C ASN A 143 -10.73 -18.74 -2.36
N LYS A 144 -10.04 -18.16 -3.36
CA LYS A 144 -10.63 -17.35 -4.44
C LYS A 144 -11.53 -16.22 -3.91
N LEU A 145 -11.07 -15.49 -2.88
CA LEU A 145 -11.84 -14.44 -2.24
C LEU A 145 -11.64 -13.09 -2.93
N GLY A 146 -12.68 -12.25 -2.93
CA GLY A 146 -12.63 -10.90 -3.43
C GLY A 146 -12.15 -10.82 -4.88
N ILE A 147 -11.13 -10.02 -5.16
CA ILE A 147 -10.56 -9.87 -6.51
C ILE A 147 -10.04 -11.19 -7.10
N TRP A 148 -9.71 -12.17 -6.27
CA TRP A 148 -9.21 -13.46 -6.73
C TRP A 148 -10.31 -14.39 -7.29
N ALA A 149 -11.59 -14.07 -7.00
CA ALA A 149 -12.74 -14.78 -7.59
C ALA A 149 -13.07 -14.29 -9.01
N LEU A 150 -12.63 -13.06 -9.37
CA LEU A 150 -12.99 -12.45 -10.64
C LEU A 150 -12.13 -12.99 -11.78
N PRO A 151 -12.71 -13.16 -13.00
CA PRO A 151 -11.95 -13.54 -14.16
C PRO A 151 -10.97 -12.42 -14.56
N LEU A 152 -9.79 -12.81 -15.07
CA LEU A 152 -8.84 -11.87 -15.64
C LEU A 152 -9.42 -11.24 -16.91
N ARG A 153 -9.22 -9.93 -17.09
CA ARG A 153 -9.60 -9.22 -18.31
C ARG A 153 -8.75 -9.64 -19.49
N ASN A 154 -7.44 -9.78 -19.27
CA ASN A 154 -6.48 -10.17 -20.29
C ASN A 154 -5.67 -11.37 -19.79
N PRO A 155 -6.25 -12.60 -19.81
CA PRO A 155 -5.48 -13.78 -19.43
C PRO A 155 -4.37 -14.02 -20.43
N SER A 156 -3.15 -14.22 -19.94
CA SER A 156 -2.00 -14.59 -20.78
C SER A 156 -1.53 -15.99 -20.41
N LYS A 157 -0.93 -16.69 -21.40
CA LYS A 157 -0.27 -17.98 -21.16
C LYS A 157 1.10 -17.82 -20.52
N GLU A 158 1.69 -16.63 -20.64
CA GLU A 158 3.02 -16.32 -20.15
C GLU A 158 3.08 -14.88 -19.64
N TYR A 159 3.92 -14.65 -18.64
CA TYR A 159 4.20 -13.36 -18.07
C TYR A 159 5.70 -13.13 -18.02
N LEU A 160 6.15 -11.94 -18.41
CA LEU A 160 7.56 -11.57 -18.43
C LEU A 160 7.96 -10.79 -17.19
N ALA A 161 9.14 -11.11 -16.65
CA ALA A 161 9.75 -10.36 -15.57
C ALA A 161 11.26 -10.22 -15.76
N SER A 162 11.92 -9.41 -14.94
CA SER A 162 13.37 -9.30 -14.88
C SER A 162 13.89 -9.88 -13.58
N LYS A 163 14.87 -10.80 -13.67
CA LYS A 163 15.63 -11.23 -12.48
C LYS A 163 16.59 -10.14 -11.99
N ALA A 164 17.00 -9.21 -12.87
CA ALA A 164 17.80 -8.07 -12.47
C ALA A 164 16.97 -7.09 -11.65
N GLY A 165 17.57 -6.55 -10.60
CA GLY A 165 16.96 -5.55 -9.74
C GLY A 165 17.94 -5.15 -8.65
N LYS A 166 17.79 -3.94 -8.10
CA LYS A 166 18.51 -3.52 -6.91
C LYS A 166 17.86 -4.17 -5.69
N GLU A 167 18.66 -4.49 -4.69
CA GLU A 167 18.18 -4.97 -3.42
C GLU A 167 17.15 -3.98 -2.83
N GLY A 168 16.04 -4.52 -2.31
CA GLY A 168 14.95 -3.71 -1.76
C GLY A 168 13.94 -3.17 -2.77
N ILE A 169 14.18 -3.30 -4.10
CA ILE A 169 13.22 -2.91 -5.13
C ILE A 169 12.33 -4.10 -5.46
N ILE A 170 11.02 -3.87 -5.43
CA ILE A 170 10.01 -4.86 -5.79
C ILE A 170 10.09 -5.18 -7.28
N LYS A 171 10.43 -6.43 -7.61
CA LYS A 171 10.44 -6.92 -8.99
C LYS A 171 9.01 -7.02 -9.52
N LYS A 172 8.84 -6.69 -10.79
CA LYS A 172 7.52 -6.66 -11.45
C LYS A 172 7.43 -7.72 -12.53
N PHE A 173 6.25 -8.34 -12.65
CA PHE A 173 5.90 -9.14 -13.83
C PHE A 173 4.91 -8.38 -14.72
N HIS A 174 4.92 -8.70 -16.01
CA HIS A 174 4.27 -7.93 -17.07
C HIS A 174 3.57 -8.86 -18.04
N LEU A 175 2.54 -8.33 -18.73
CA LEU A 175 2.04 -8.92 -19.97
C LEU A 175 3.12 -8.80 -21.07
N LEU A 176 3.09 -9.69 -22.06
CA LEU A 176 4.11 -9.75 -23.13
C LEU A 176 4.21 -8.43 -23.92
N GLU A 177 3.08 -7.77 -24.19
CA GLU A 177 3.00 -6.54 -24.97
C GLU A 177 3.41 -5.29 -24.18
N CYS A 178 3.65 -5.43 -22.88
CA CYS A 178 3.98 -4.30 -22.01
C CYS A 178 5.25 -3.57 -22.49
N PRO A 179 5.24 -2.23 -22.63
CA PRO A 179 6.44 -1.48 -23.01
C PRO A 179 7.63 -1.69 -22.06
N HIS A 180 7.36 -1.94 -20.77
CA HIS A 180 8.41 -2.26 -19.80
C HIS A 180 8.99 -3.67 -20.00
N ALA A 181 8.16 -4.66 -20.39
CA ALA A 181 8.63 -6.00 -20.69
C ALA A 181 9.57 -6.02 -21.90
N ARG A 182 9.27 -5.22 -22.93
CA ARG A 182 10.11 -5.11 -24.14
C ARG A 182 11.51 -4.56 -23.89
N ARG A 183 11.70 -3.81 -22.80
CA ARG A 183 13.00 -3.24 -22.40
C ARG A 183 13.86 -4.17 -21.54
N ILE A 184 13.34 -5.33 -21.17
CA ILE A 184 14.09 -6.28 -20.35
C ILE A 184 15.15 -6.94 -21.24
N ASP A 185 16.44 -6.82 -20.82
CA ASP A 185 17.57 -7.50 -21.45
C ASP A 185 17.33 -9.03 -21.47
N ALA A 186 17.57 -9.66 -22.61
CA ALA A 186 17.33 -11.09 -22.81
C ALA A 186 17.97 -11.97 -21.73
N ARG A 187 19.17 -11.59 -21.26
CA ARG A 187 19.91 -12.30 -20.19
C ARG A 187 19.23 -12.25 -18.83
N ASN A 188 18.34 -11.27 -18.63
CA ASN A 188 17.63 -11.03 -17.38
C ASN A 188 16.18 -11.43 -17.42
N LYS A 189 15.69 -11.91 -18.57
CA LYS A 189 14.29 -12.34 -18.72
C LYS A 189 14.00 -13.57 -17.88
N VAL A 190 12.85 -13.51 -17.19
CA VAL A 190 12.20 -14.63 -16.53
C VAL A 190 10.80 -14.73 -17.11
N ILE A 191 10.35 -15.95 -17.39
CA ILE A 191 9.02 -16.23 -17.92
C ILE A 191 8.29 -17.04 -16.86
N PHE A 192 7.07 -16.64 -16.54
CA PHE A 192 6.16 -17.35 -15.66
C PHE A 192 4.97 -17.86 -16.45
N SER A 193 4.55 -19.09 -16.19
CA SER A 193 3.41 -19.73 -16.83
C SER A 193 2.07 -19.28 -16.24
N SER A 194 2.11 -18.65 -15.07
CA SER A 194 0.92 -18.15 -14.37
C SER A 194 1.22 -16.95 -13.49
N ILE A 195 0.15 -16.23 -13.14
CA ILE A 195 0.20 -15.15 -12.14
C ILE A 195 0.61 -15.70 -10.77
N ASP A 196 0.09 -16.86 -10.41
CA ASP A 196 0.39 -17.49 -9.12
C ASP A 196 1.87 -17.81 -8.99
N GLU A 197 2.48 -18.40 -10.01
CA GLU A 197 3.92 -18.65 -10.05
C GLU A 197 4.74 -17.36 -9.85
N ALA A 198 4.39 -16.29 -10.56
CA ALA A 198 5.08 -15.02 -10.43
C ALA A 198 4.93 -14.39 -9.02
N LEU A 199 3.74 -14.48 -8.43
CA LEU A 199 3.47 -13.98 -7.09
C LEU A 199 4.19 -14.79 -6.01
N ASP A 200 4.24 -16.11 -6.16
CA ASP A 200 4.90 -17.04 -5.22
C ASP A 200 6.42 -16.84 -5.25
N ASP A 201 6.99 -16.49 -6.42
CA ASP A 201 8.40 -16.13 -6.59
C ASP A 201 8.69 -14.66 -6.16
N GLY A 202 7.74 -14.01 -5.49
CA GLY A 202 7.90 -12.67 -4.89
C GLY A 202 7.78 -11.51 -5.86
N TYR A 203 7.41 -11.74 -7.11
CA TYR A 203 7.14 -10.66 -8.05
C TYR A 203 5.76 -10.04 -7.82
N ARG A 204 5.59 -8.79 -8.23
CA ARG A 204 4.33 -8.06 -8.12
C ARG A 204 3.86 -7.57 -9.50
N PRO A 205 2.56 -7.37 -9.69
CA PRO A 205 2.05 -6.95 -11.01
C PRO A 205 2.58 -5.56 -11.39
N CYS A 206 2.86 -5.38 -12.66
CA CYS A 206 3.17 -4.08 -13.23
C CYS A 206 1.90 -3.22 -13.25
N ARG A 207 1.98 -2.01 -12.70
CA ARG A 207 0.84 -1.07 -12.67
C ARG A 207 0.46 -0.51 -14.04
N ILE A 208 1.37 -0.57 -15.03
CA ILE A 208 1.11 -0.02 -16.38
C ILE A 208 0.29 -0.99 -17.22
N CYS A 209 0.68 -2.26 -17.31
CA CYS A 209 -0.07 -3.26 -18.07
C CYS A 209 -1.08 -4.05 -17.23
N ASN A 210 -1.06 -3.87 -15.92
CA ASN A 210 -1.97 -4.45 -14.95
C ASN A 210 -2.34 -5.93 -15.22
N PRO A 211 -1.39 -6.89 -15.09
CA PRO A 211 -1.68 -8.31 -15.37
C PRO A 211 -2.80 -8.90 -14.51
N LEU A 212 -3.13 -8.25 -13.38
CA LEU A 212 -4.22 -8.64 -12.49
C LEU A 212 -5.54 -7.92 -12.79
N GLU A 213 -5.62 -7.15 -13.88
CA GLU A 213 -6.87 -6.48 -14.25
C GLU A 213 -8.01 -7.50 -14.37
N ARG A 214 -9.12 -7.22 -13.71
CA ARG A 214 -10.31 -8.08 -13.68
C ARG A 214 -11.45 -7.43 -14.47
N HIS A 215 -12.40 -8.26 -14.92
CA HIS A 215 -13.64 -7.75 -15.44
C HIS A 215 -14.47 -7.11 -14.33
N ASN A 216 -15.08 -5.94 -14.63
CA ASN A 216 -16.20 -5.45 -13.83
C ASN A 216 -17.42 -6.34 -14.15
N HIS A 217 -18.14 -6.76 -13.13
CA HIS A 217 -19.44 -7.39 -13.29
C HIS A 217 -20.49 -6.33 -13.58
#